data_45e2aa9ed547036600c798fbe0592a65
#
_entry.id   45e2aa9ed547036600c798fbe0592a65
#
_cell.length_a   1.000
_cell.length_b   1.000
_cell.length_c   1.000
_cell.angle_alpha   90.00
_cell.angle_beta   90.00
_cell.angle_gamma   90.00
#
_symmetry.space_group_name_H-M   'P 1'
#
loop_
_entity.id
_entity.type
_entity.pdbx_description
1 polymer ?
#
loop_
_entity_poly.entity_id
_entity_poly.type
_entity_poly.pdbx_seq_one_letter_code
_entity_poly.pdbx_strand_id
1 'polypeptide(L)'
;MRILAAIGTLAIAVAIAASIFFLGGYYSVAATQRDPAIVDWAIGAVRAASISRHATQTPPMPLDVPEIVQAGARAYADRGCYGCHGAPGVDWEKFSEGLRPDPPDLKEIVEKREPRELFWVVANGIKMTGMPAFGLAGVSDPELWAIVAFLKKLPSVSPDEFKAWVGANPAP
;
A
#
# COMPACT_ATOMS: atom_id res chain seq x y z
N MET A 1 1.45 11.90 -46.19
CA MET A 1 1.99 10.53 -46.13
C MET A 1 3.40 10.44 -45.52
N ARG A 2 4.38 11.27 -45.90
CA ARG A 2 5.76 11.21 -45.34
C ARG A 2 5.85 11.45 -43.85
N ILE A 3 5.07 12.37 -43.28
CA ILE A 3 5.04 12.67 -41.82
C ILE A 3 4.49 11.46 -41.04
N LEU A 4 3.40 10.85 -41.49
CA LEU A 4 2.81 9.68 -40.86
C LEU A 4 3.78 8.49 -40.92
N ALA A 5 4.48 8.30 -42.03
CA ALA A 5 5.50 7.27 -42.13
C ALA A 5 6.67 7.53 -41.18
N ALA A 6 7.14 8.76 -41.03
CA ALA A 6 8.20 9.11 -40.08
C ALA A 6 7.78 8.88 -38.63
N ILE A 7 6.56 9.26 -38.26
CA ILE A 7 6.01 9.01 -36.91
C ILE A 7 5.91 7.49 -36.66
N GLY A 8 5.41 6.74 -37.60
CA GLY A 8 5.31 5.27 -37.50
C GLY A 8 6.68 4.60 -37.32
N THR A 9 7.67 5.00 -38.12
CA THR A 9 9.05 4.49 -38.00
C THR A 9 9.65 4.80 -36.64
N LEU A 10 9.48 6.05 -36.14
CA LEU A 10 9.96 6.44 -34.83
C LEU A 10 9.29 5.62 -33.71
N ALA A 11 7.97 5.44 -33.79
CA ALA A 11 7.24 4.64 -32.81
C ALA A 11 7.73 3.19 -32.75
N ILE A 12 7.98 2.57 -33.90
CA ILE A 12 8.54 1.20 -34.00
C ILE A 12 9.95 1.17 -33.40
N ALA A 13 10.80 2.13 -33.74
CA ALA A 13 12.16 2.20 -33.20
C ALA A 13 12.17 2.34 -31.68
N VAL A 14 11.31 3.18 -31.13
CA VAL A 14 11.15 3.34 -29.66
C VAL A 14 10.64 2.03 -29.03
N ALA A 15 9.67 1.36 -29.64
CA ALA A 15 9.17 0.09 -29.15
C ALA A 15 10.24 -1.01 -29.12
N ILE A 16 11.06 -1.09 -30.19
CA ILE A 16 12.18 -2.03 -30.27
C ILE A 16 13.23 -1.70 -29.19
N ALA A 17 13.61 -0.43 -29.05
CA ALA A 17 14.58 -0.01 -28.04
C ALA A 17 14.09 -0.31 -26.61
N ALA A 18 12.81 -0.03 -26.31
CA ALA A 18 12.20 -0.38 -25.05
C ALA A 18 12.18 -1.90 -24.82
N SER A 19 11.84 -2.69 -25.85
CA SER A 19 11.86 -4.15 -25.76
C SER A 19 13.27 -4.68 -25.46
N ILE A 20 14.29 -4.17 -26.15
CA ILE A 20 15.69 -4.54 -25.89
C ILE A 20 16.08 -4.16 -24.45
N PHE A 21 15.71 -2.97 -23.99
CA PHE A 21 16.04 -2.50 -22.65
C PHE A 21 15.42 -3.38 -21.55
N PHE A 22 14.13 -3.67 -21.65
CA PHE A 22 13.43 -4.44 -20.62
C PHE A 22 13.67 -5.96 -20.74
N LEU A 23 13.55 -6.52 -21.93
CA LEU A 23 13.68 -7.97 -22.16
C LEU A 23 15.14 -8.41 -22.28
N GLY A 24 16.04 -7.51 -22.64
CA GLY A 24 17.49 -7.76 -22.68
C GLY A 24 18.16 -7.71 -21.31
N GLY A 25 17.40 -7.44 -20.22
CA GLY A 25 17.93 -7.45 -18.85
C GLY A 25 18.72 -6.20 -18.47
N TYR A 26 18.64 -5.13 -19.24
CA TYR A 26 19.27 -3.84 -18.89
C TYR A 26 18.53 -3.11 -17.77
N TYR A 27 17.23 -3.39 -17.61
CA TYR A 27 16.46 -2.90 -16.47
C TYR A 27 16.70 -3.80 -15.26
N SER A 28 17.27 -3.22 -14.19
CA SER A 28 17.53 -3.96 -12.95
C SER A 28 16.25 -4.09 -12.12
N VAL A 29 15.92 -5.30 -11.70
CA VAL A 29 14.82 -5.57 -10.75
C VAL A 29 15.29 -5.68 -9.30
N ALA A 30 16.55 -5.32 -9.03
CA ALA A 30 17.11 -5.37 -7.67
C ALA A 30 16.52 -4.27 -6.81
N ALA A 31 15.94 -4.63 -5.65
CA ALA A 31 15.36 -3.69 -4.70
C ALA A 31 16.38 -2.68 -4.11
N THR A 32 17.68 -2.93 -4.27
CA THR A 32 18.75 -2.02 -3.87
C THR A 32 18.90 -0.81 -4.81
N GLN A 33 18.26 -0.83 -5.97
CA GLN A 33 18.29 0.26 -6.95
C GLN A 33 16.91 0.93 -7.01
N ARG A 34 16.93 2.26 -7.13
CA ARG A 34 15.70 3.01 -7.35
C ARG A 34 15.32 3.00 -8.83
N ASP A 35 14.04 2.92 -9.09
CA ASP A 35 13.52 3.07 -10.43
C ASP A 35 13.82 4.46 -11.01
N PRO A 36 13.98 4.56 -12.33
CA PRO A 36 13.94 5.86 -13.00
C PRO A 36 12.64 6.60 -12.66
N ALA A 37 12.72 7.89 -12.38
CA ALA A 37 11.59 8.69 -11.91
C ALA A 37 10.33 8.57 -12.80
N ILE A 38 10.52 8.40 -14.12
CA ILE A 38 9.41 8.21 -15.07
C ILE A 38 8.70 6.87 -14.87
N VAL A 39 9.44 5.82 -14.51
CA VAL A 39 8.88 4.48 -14.26
C VAL A 39 8.11 4.50 -12.94
N ASP A 40 8.73 5.05 -11.90
CA ASP A 40 8.09 5.18 -10.58
C ASP A 40 6.81 6.02 -10.66
N TRP A 41 6.85 7.15 -11.35
CA TRP A 41 5.66 7.98 -11.62
C TRP A 41 4.58 7.20 -12.37
N ALA A 42 4.93 6.51 -13.44
CA ALA A 42 3.96 5.78 -14.26
C ALA A 42 3.28 4.65 -13.48
N ILE A 43 4.07 3.85 -12.76
CA ILE A 43 3.54 2.75 -11.91
C ILE A 43 2.70 3.34 -10.78
N GLY A 44 3.13 4.44 -10.16
CA GLY A 44 2.37 5.16 -9.13
C GLY A 44 1.01 5.65 -9.63
N ALA A 45 0.97 6.24 -10.84
CA ALA A 45 -0.26 6.70 -11.48
C ALA A 45 -1.22 5.55 -11.79
N VAL A 46 -0.72 4.43 -12.35
CA VAL A 46 -1.51 3.22 -12.62
C VAL A 46 -2.08 2.64 -11.32
N ARG A 47 -1.26 2.54 -10.27
CA ARG A 47 -1.69 2.07 -8.95
C ARG A 47 -2.80 2.95 -8.37
N ALA A 48 -2.63 4.26 -8.37
CA ALA A 48 -3.63 5.20 -7.85
C ALA A 48 -4.95 5.12 -8.63
N ALA A 49 -4.89 5.09 -9.96
CA ALA A 49 -6.08 4.96 -10.82
C ALA A 49 -6.79 3.62 -10.60
N SER A 50 -6.03 2.53 -10.45
CA SER A 50 -6.58 1.20 -10.18
C SER A 50 -7.30 1.14 -8.83
N ILE A 51 -6.68 1.64 -7.76
CA ILE A 51 -7.30 1.68 -6.42
C ILE A 51 -8.61 2.48 -6.49
N SER A 52 -8.57 3.71 -6.99
CA SER A 52 -9.74 4.58 -7.06
C SER A 52 -10.90 3.97 -7.86
N ARG A 53 -10.59 3.27 -8.95
CA ARG A 53 -11.62 2.64 -9.80
C ARG A 53 -12.25 1.41 -9.16
N HIS A 54 -11.50 0.62 -8.40
CA HIS A 54 -11.98 -0.66 -7.87
C HIS A 54 -12.46 -0.57 -6.42
N ALA A 55 -12.16 0.50 -5.71
CA ALA A 55 -12.60 0.73 -4.34
C ALA A 55 -14.06 1.19 -4.30
N THR A 56 -14.98 0.25 -4.44
CA THR A 56 -16.44 0.52 -4.51
C THR A 56 -17.20 0.22 -3.23
N GLN A 57 -16.58 -0.50 -2.29
CA GLN A 57 -17.22 -0.91 -1.04
C GLN A 57 -17.36 0.27 -0.08
N THR A 58 -18.49 0.36 0.60
CA THR A 58 -18.75 1.37 1.64
C THR A 58 -18.65 0.74 3.02
N PRO A 59 -18.23 1.49 4.05
CA PRO A 59 -18.23 0.99 5.41
C PRO A 59 -19.63 0.53 5.83
N PRO A 60 -19.79 -0.70 6.34
CA PRO A 60 -21.08 -1.19 6.82
C PRO A 60 -21.46 -0.63 8.20
N MET A 61 -20.54 0.11 8.83
CA MET A 61 -20.68 0.66 10.18
C MET A 61 -19.96 2.00 10.30
N PRO A 62 -20.27 2.86 11.29
CA PRO A 62 -19.47 4.04 11.60
C PRO A 62 -18.04 3.66 11.98
N LEU A 63 -17.04 4.38 11.44
CA LEU A 63 -15.61 4.08 11.66
C LEU A 63 -15.01 4.80 12.87
N ASP A 64 -15.77 5.63 13.54
CA ASP A 64 -15.36 6.43 14.70
C ASP A 64 -15.79 5.84 16.06
N VAL A 65 -16.41 4.66 16.04
CA VAL A 65 -16.84 3.93 17.26
C VAL A 65 -15.60 3.42 18.00
N PRO A 66 -15.39 3.78 19.28
CA PRO A 66 -14.17 3.46 20.03
C PRO A 66 -13.85 1.96 20.07
N GLU A 67 -14.87 1.11 20.23
CA GLU A 67 -14.72 -0.35 20.32
C GLU A 67 -14.24 -0.93 18.98
N ILE A 68 -14.71 -0.38 17.85
CA ILE A 68 -14.29 -0.78 16.51
C ILE A 68 -12.85 -0.33 16.24
N VAL A 69 -12.50 0.90 16.61
CA VAL A 69 -11.14 1.44 16.49
C VAL A 69 -10.14 0.59 17.29
N GLN A 70 -10.49 0.23 18.54
CA GLN A 70 -9.65 -0.61 19.39
C GLN A 70 -9.53 -2.05 18.84
N ALA A 71 -10.62 -2.62 18.33
CA ALA A 71 -10.58 -3.92 17.66
C ALA A 71 -9.67 -3.87 16.43
N GLY A 72 -9.74 -2.78 15.67
CA GLY A 72 -8.87 -2.53 14.52
C GLY A 72 -7.40 -2.38 14.90
N ALA A 73 -7.09 -1.72 16.01
CA ALA A 73 -5.71 -1.61 16.52
C ALA A 73 -5.14 -3.00 16.87
N ARG A 74 -5.95 -3.84 17.54
CA ARG A 74 -5.55 -5.22 17.85
C ARG A 74 -5.33 -6.03 16.57
N ALA A 75 -6.27 -5.99 15.63
CA ALA A 75 -6.15 -6.69 14.36
C ALA A 75 -4.91 -6.20 13.57
N TYR A 76 -4.63 -4.89 13.56
CA TYR A 76 -3.44 -4.30 12.95
C TYR A 76 -2.15 -4.89 13.54
N ALA A 77 -2.09 -5.03 14.87
CA ALA A 77 -0.97 -5.64 15.57
C ALA A 77 -0.88 -7.16 15.27
N ASP A 78 -1.97 -7.89 15.44
CA ASP A 78 -2.02 -9.35 15.26
C ASP A 78 -1.70 -9.79 13.83
N ARG A 79 -2.02 -8.96 12.83
CA ARG A 79 -1.68 -9.20 11.41
C ARG A 79 -0.29 -8.72 11.02
N GLY A 80 0.49 -8.19 11.97
CA GLY A 80 1.87 -7.77 11.74
C GLY A 80 2.04 -6.54 10.84
N CYS A 81 1.01 -5.71 10.69
CA CYS A 81 1.07 -4.51 9.83
C CYS A 81 2.15 -3.53 10.28
N TYR A 82 2.39 -3.45 11.58
CA TYR A 82 3.43 -2.59 12.17
C TYR A 82 4.84 -2.96 11.69
N GLY A 83 5.10 -4.23 11.32
CA GLY A 83 6.42 -4.66 10.83
C GLY A 83 6.87 -3.91 9.59
N CYS A 84 5.93 -3.50 8.73
CA CYS A 84 6.23 -2.70 7.54
C CYS A 84 5.89 -1.22 7.70
N HIS A 85 4.88 -0.88 8.49
CA HIS A 85 4.33 0.48 8.56
C HIS A 85 4.56 1.18 9.90
N GLY A 86 5.15 0.48 10.87
CA GLY A 86 5.25 0.98 12.23
C GLY A 86 3.87 1.10 12.92
N ALA A 87 3.88 1.63 14.13
CA ALA A 87 2.68 1.96 14.90
C ALA A 87 3.02 3.08 15.90
N PRO A 88 2.04 3.69 16.59
CA PRO A 88 2.35 4.66 17.62
C PRO A 88 3.29 4.10 18.69
N GLY A 89 4.52 4.64 18.78
CA GLY A 89 5.56 4.17 19.68
C GLY A 89 6.27 2.87 19.29
N VAL A 90 6.01 2.34 18.10
CA VAL A 90 6.65 1.14 17.58
C VAL A 90 7.22 1.44 16.19
N ASP A 91 8.53 1.31 16.04
CA ASP A 91 9.20 1.46 14.76
C ASP A 91 8.93 0.24 13.86
N TRP A 92 9.03 0.44 12.53
CA TRP A 92 8.97 -0.68 11.58
C TRP A 92 10.17 -1.61 11.71
N GLU A 93 9.99 -2.84 11.32
CA GLU A 93 11.04 -3.86 11.31
C GLU A 93 12.08 -3.57 10.22
N LYS A 94 13.34 -3.87 10.53
CA LYS A 94 14.49 -3.59 9.67
C LYS A 94 14.38 -4.15 8.25
N PHE A 95 13.73 -5.30 8.08
CA PHE A 95 13.56 -5.92 6.76
C PHE A 95 12.72 -5.07 5.81
N SER A 96 11.82 -4.24 6.33
CA SER A 96 10.94 -3.41 5.50
C SER A 96 11.68 -2.32 4.73
N GLU A 97 12.86 -1.92 5.19
CA GLU A 97 13.74 -0.99 4.48
C GLU A 97 14.24 -1.56 3.14
N GLY A 98 14.19 -2.89 2.98
CA GLY A 98 14.52 -3.59 1.75
C GLY A 98 13.38 -3.72 0.75
N LEU A 99 12.17 -3.29 1.09
CA LEU A 99 11.02 -3.37 0.19
C LEU A 99 11.06 -2.23 -0.85
N ARG A 100 10.65 -2.54 -2.10
CA ARG A 100 10.50 -1.54 -3.17
C ARG A 100 9.20 -1.82 -3.93
N PRO A 101 8.31 -0.83 -4.03
CA PRO A 101 8.37 0.51 -3.39
C PRO A 101 8.39 0.43 -1.86
N ASP A 102 8.94 1.47 -1.23
CA ASP A 102 8.97 1.57 0.23
C ASP A 102 7.53 1.53 0.80
N PRO A 103 7.30 0.84 1.93
CA PRO A 103 6.03 0.96 2.64
C PRO A 103 5.79 2.43 3.02
N PRO A 104 4.61 2.98 2.72
CA PRO A 104 4.34 4.39 3.04
C PRO A 104 4.15 4.60 4.55
N ASP A 105 4.45 5.81 5.02
CA ASP A 105 3.98 6.27 6.33
C ASP A 105 2.45 6.38 6.31
N LEU A 106 1.81 5.53 7.12
CA LEU A 106 0.36 5.46 7.15
C LEU A 106 -0.27 6.74 7.73
N LYS A 107 0.41 7.47 8.63
CA LYS A 107 -0.13 8.72 9.18
C LYS A 107 -0.37 9.76 8.08
N GLU A 108 0.52 9.82 7.09
CA GLU A 108 0.38 10.74 5.97
C GLU A 108 -0.63 10.25 4.92
N ILE A 109 -0.68 8.95 4.67
CA ILE A 109 -1.50 8.37 3.61
C ILE A 109 -2.98 8.33 3.98
N VAL A 110 -3.31 7.98 5.22
CA VAL A 110 -4.70 7.78 5.64
C VAL A 110 -5.54 9.06 5.62
N GLU A 111 -4.92 10.23 5.77
CA GLU A 111 -5.60 11.51 5.64
C GLU A 111 -6.03 11.82 4.20
N LYS A 112 -5.22 11.37 3.23
CA LYS A 112 -5.39 11.63 1.79
C LYS A 112 -6.25 10.59 1.07
N ARG A 113 -6.63 9.50 1.77
CA ARG A 113 -7.36 8.38 1.16
C ARG A 113 -8.75 8.22 1.74
N GLU A 114 -9.68 7.89 0.87
CA GLU A 114 -11.03 7.50 1.27
C GLU A 114 -11.01 6.16 2.02
N PRO A 115 -11.90 5.93 3.00
CA PRO A 115 -11.97 4.65 3.72
C PRO A 115 -12.11 3.44 2.80
N ARG A 116 -12.88 3.56 1.70
CA ARG A 116 -13.05 2.49 0.71
C ARG A 116 -11.74 2.13 0.01
N GLU A 117 -10.86 3.11 -0.25
CA GLU A 117 -9.56 2.88 -0.87
C GLU A 117 -8.62 2.15 0.09
N LEU A 118 -8.62 2.52 1.36
CA LEU A 118 -7.87 1.84 2.42
C LEU A 118 -8.35 0.38 2.56
N PHE A 119 -9.67 0.17 2.63
CA PHE A 119 -10.25 -1.17 2.67
C PHE A 119 -9.80 -2.00 1.47
N TRP A 120 -9.93 -1.44 0.26
CA TRP A 120 -9.56 -2.16 -0.95
C TRP A 120 -8.09 -2.59 -0.94
N VAL A 121 -7.19 -1.71 -0.50
CA VAL A 121 -5.74 -2.00 -0.41
C VAL A 121 -5.48 -3.09 0.62
N VAL A 122 -6.06 -3.01 1.82
CA VAL A 122 -5.84 -4.02 2.87
C VAL A 122 -6.41 -5.37 2.45
N ALA A 123 -7.61 -5.40 1.85
CA ALA A 123 -8.25 -6.63 1.40
C ALA A 123 -7.49 -7.30 0.25
N ASN A 124 -7.06 -6.54 -0.76
CA ASN A 124 -6.55 -7.07 -2.03
C ASN A 124 -5.02 -7.03 -2.16
N GLY A 125 -4.33 -6.30 -1.27
CA GLY A 125 -2.91 -6.05 -1.41
C GLY A 125 -2.57 -5.23 -2.67
N ILE A 126 -1.29 -5.10 -2.97
CA ILE A 126 -0.81 -4.40 -4.17
C ILE A 126 0.22 -5.27 -4.87
N LYS A 127 -0.05 -5.64 -6.12
CA LYS A 127 0.86 -6.44 -6.95
C LYS A 127 2.24 -5.79 -7.05
N MET A 128 3.29 -6.62 -7.05
CA MET A 128 4.69 -6.22 -7.17
C MET A 128 5.15 -5.30 -6.02
N THR A 129 4.53 -5.44 -4.84
CA THR A 129 4.94 -4.78 -3.61
C THR A 129 4.95 -5.77 -2.45
N GLY A 130 5.47 -5.34 -1.29
CA GLY A 130 5.41 -6.12 -0.05
C GLY A 130 4.03 -6.15 0.62
N MET A 131 3.03 -5.40 0.13
CA MET A 131 1.70 -5.35 0.72
C MET A 131 0.87 -6.59 0.35
N PRO A 132 0.59 -7.51 1.31
CA PRO A 132 -0.14 -8.74 1.04
C PRO A 132 -1.65 -8.49 0.94
N ALA A 133 -2.37 -9.46 0.34
CA ALA A 133 -3.83 -9.47 0.27
C ALA A 133 -4.41 -10.18 1.50
N PHE A 134 -4.83 -9.44 2.52
CA PHE A 134 -5.36 -10.02 3.76
C PHE A 134 -6.70 -10.72 3.57
N GLY A 135 -7.52 -10.31 2.59
CA GLY A 135 -8.73 -11.03 2.22
C GLY A 135 -8.45 -12.45 1.72
N LEU A 136 -7.39 -12.64 0.92
CA LEU A 136 -6.95 -13.98 0.50
C LEU A 136 -6.35 -14.79 1.66
N ALA A 137 -5.80 -14.12 2.68
CA ALA A 137 -5.32 -14.75 3.89
C ALA A 137 -6.45 -15.11 4.88
N GLY A 138 -7.71 -14.94 4.48
CA GLY A 138 -8.89 -15.33 5.28
C GLY A 138 -9.31 -14.31 6.33
N VAL A 139 -8.79 -13.07 6.29
CA VAL A 139 -9.26 -12.00 7.16
C VAL A 139 -10.65 -11.56 6.71
N SER A 140 -11.62 -11.52 7.64
CA SER A 140 -13.00 -11.20 7.34
C SER A 140 -13.21 -9.71 7.04
N ASP A 141 -14.22 -9.39 6.21
CA ASP A 141 -14.55 -7.99 5.90
C ASP A 141 -14.81 -7.12 7.15
N PRO A 142 -15.53 -7.58 8.19
CA PRO A 142 -15.68 -6.80 9.41
C PRO A 142 -14.35 -6.47 10.11
N GLU A 143 -13.39 -7.42 10.12
CA GLU A 143 -12.05 -7.19 10.69
C GLU A 143 -11.25 -6.21 9.82
N LEU A 144 -11.32 -6.34 8.49
CA LEU A 144 -10.68 -5.39 7.56
C LEU A 144 -11.23 -3.97 7.76
N TRP A 145 -12.55 -3.81 7.93
CA TRP A 145 -13.16 -2.52 8.23
C TRP A 145 -12.77 -1.96 9.60
N ALA A 146 -12.57 -2.83 10.60
CA ALA A 146 -12.04 -2.41 11.89
C ALA A 146 -10.61 -1.90 11.76
N ILE A 147 -9.75 -2.57 10.98
CA ILE A 147 -8.41 -2.07 10.66
C ILE A 147 -8.50 -0.68 9.99
N VAL A 148 -9.40 -0.48 9.04
CA VAL A 148 -9.60 0.84 8.39
C VAL A 148 -10.05 1.89 9.39
N ALA A 149 -10.93 1.56 10.33
CA ALA A 149 -11.36 2.46 11.41
C ALA A 149 -10.15 2.90 12.26
N PHE A 150 -9.30 1.97 12.67
CA PHE A 150 -8.05 2.29 13.36
C PHE A 150 -7.13 3.16 12.49
N LEU A 151 -6.92 2.81 11.22
CA LEU A 151 -6.09 3.59 10.30
C LEU A 151 -6.55 5.05 10.20
N LYS A 152 -7.86 5.29 10.09
CA LYS A 152 -8.42 6.67 10.04
C LYS A 152 -8.18 7.43 11.34
N LYS A 153 -8.06 6.74 12.49
CA LYS A 153 -7.76 7.34 13.79
C LYS A 153 -6.26 7.49 14.05
N LEU A 154 -5.42 6.71 13.36
CA LEU A 154 -3.98 6.55 13.58
C LEU A 154 -3.19 7.88 13.80
N PRO A 155 -3.42 8.97 13.01
CA PRO A 155 -2.67 10.21 13.19
C PRO A 155 -2.83 10.84 14.58
N SER A 156 -3.93 10.55 15.29
CA SER A 156 -4.24 11.12 16.60
C SER A 156 -4.04 10.14 17.77
N VAL A 157 -3.60 8.91 17.51
CA VAL A 157 -3.39 7.88 18.53
C VAL A 157 -2.01 8.05 19.16
N SER A 158 -1.97 8.20 20.48
CA SER A 158 -0.71 8.23 21.23
C SER A 158 -0.10 6.82 21.42
N PRO A 159 1.21 6.72 21.70
CA PRO A 159 1.85 5.45 22.05
C PRO A 159 1.21 4.72 23.22
N ASP A 160 0.81 5.45 24.25
CA ASP A 160 0.18 4.88 25.45
C ASP A 160 -1.22 4.32 25.15
N GLU A 161 -2.02 5.03 24.35
CA GLU A 161 -3.33 4.54 23.90
C GLU A 161 -3.18 3.27 23.06
N PHE A 162 -2.27 3.27 22.07
CA PHE A 162 -2.03 2.09 21.24
C PHE A 162 -1.64 0.89 22.10
N LYS A 163 -0.67 1.07 23.00
CA LYS A 163 -0.23 0.03 23.92
C LYS A 163 -1.36 -0.49 24.81
N ALA A 164 -2.22 0.41 25.32
CA ALA A 164 -3.36 0.02 26.12
C ALA A 164 -4.39 -0.83 25.34
N TRP A 165 -4.55 -0.58 24.03
CA TRP A 165 -5.50 -1.29 23.18
C TRP A 165 -5.00 -2.67 22.73
N VAL A 166 -3.69 -2.80 22.45
CA VAL A 166 -3.10 -4.05 21.93
C VAL A 166 -2.49 -4.94 23.02
N GLY A 167 -2.35 -4.43 24.26
CA GLY A 167 -1.70 -5.14 25.36
C GLY A 167 -0.19 -4.92 25.44
N ALA A 168 0.46 -5.53 26.44
CA ALA A 168 1.85 -5.25 26.79
C ALA A 168 2.89 -5.77 25.79
N ASN A 169 2.49 -6.56 24.81
CA ASN A 169 3.43 -7.14 23.84
C ASN A 169 2.82 -7.12 22.41
N PRO A 170 2.91 -6.02 21.66
CA PRO A 170 2.43 -5.96 20.28
C PRO A 170 3.37 -6.64 19.27
N ALA A 171 4.47 -7.23 19.71
CA ALA A 171 5.43 -7.94 18.85
C ALA A 171 5.89 -9.25 19.50
N PRO A 172 6.18 -10.29 18.71
CA PRO A 172 6.99 -11.41 19.17
C PRO A 172 8.41 -10.97 19.44
#